data_1de838c6b710fb14f7db4e886d33d2f2
#
_entry.id   1de838c6b710fb14f7db4e886d33d2f2
#
_cell.length_a   1.000
_cell.length_b   1.000
_cell.length_c   1.000
_cell.angle_alpha   90.00
_cell.angle_beta   90.00
_cell.angle_gamma   90.00
#
_symmetry.space_group_name_H-M   'P 1'
#
loop_
_entity.id
_entity.type
_entity.pdbx_description
1 polymer ?
#
loop_
_entity_poly.entity_id
_entity_poly.type
_entity_poly.pdbx_seq_one_letter_code
_entity_poly.pdbx_strand_id
1 'polypeptide(L)'
;MHNQSRILSFRTVSHCFGLLLTSLPALAFSAQLAGRVVGIADGDTLTLLDAGNQQHKVRIGGIDAPEKRQPFGQRSKENLSRLAFSKTAQADCPKQDRYRRQVCTVTVDGRDVGLEQIRAGLAWWYRKYADEQPAAQRVDYENAEATARRQRAGLWMESAPVPPWEFRHPPK
;
A
#
# COMPACT_ATOMS: atom_id res chain seq x y z
N MET A 1 19.05 60.53 -70.16
CA MET A 1 19.92 59.68 -69.32
C MET A 1 19.19 59.46 -67.96
N HIS A 2 18.43 58.37 -67.85
CA HIS A 2 17.64 58.07 -66.67
C HIS A 2 18.23 56.85 -65.97
N ASN A 3 18.66 57.05 -64.75
CA ASN A 3 19.20 56.02 -63.90
C ASN A 3 18.07 55.52 -62.97
N GLN A 4 17.64 54.28 -63.15
CA GLN A 4 16.61 53.65 -62.33
C GLN A 4 17.33 52.76 -61.30
N SER A 5 17.32 53.22 -60.08
CA SER A 5 17.79 52.41 -58.91
C SER A 5 16.73 51.41 -58.48
N ARG A 6 16.99 50.13 -58.62
CA ARG A 6 16.14 49.03 -58.10
C ARG A 6 16.42 48.82 -56.62
N ILE A 7 15.43 49.03 -55.79
CA ILE A 7 15.43 48.71 -54.37
C ILE A 7 15.05 47.23 -54.22
N LEU A 8 16.00 46.36 -53.75
CA LEU A 8 15.70 44.98 -53.33
C LEU A 8 15.10 45.00 -51.92
N SER A 9 13.85 44.54 -51.81
CA SER A 9 13.17 44.34 -50.53
C SER A 9 13.56 42.95 -49.98
N PHE A 10 14.33 42.88 -48.89
CA PHE A 10 14.59 41.66 -48.15
C PHE A 10 13.41 41.37 -47.22
N ARG A 11 12.65 40.31 -47.52
CA ARG A 11 11.65 39.74 -46.60
C ARG A 11 12.34 38.88 -45.59
N THR A 12 12.41 39.35 -44.34
CA THR A 12 12.84 38.56 -43.17
C THR A 12 11.74 37.54 -42.86
N VAL A 13 12.04 36.26 -43.05
CA VAL A 13 11.19 35.16 -42.61
C VAL A 13 11.55 34.87 -41.14
N SER A 14 10.67 35.31 -40.24
CA SER A 14 10.80 35.01 -38.80
C SER A 14 10.35 33.55 -38.53
N HIS A 15 11.28 32.67 -38.23
CA HIS A 15 10.98 31.31 -37.80
C HIS A 15 10.70 31.33 -36.30
N CYS A 16 9.41 31.26 -35.93
CA CYS A 16 9.01 30.95 -34.54
C CYS A 16 9.30 29.47 -34.25
N PHE A 17 10.39 29.23 -33.58
CA PHE A 17 10.72 27.90 -33.04
C PHE A 17 9.85 27.68 -31.80
N GLY A 18 8.70 27.00 -31.94
CA GLY A 18 7.83 26.61 -30.85
C GLY A 18 8.52 25.50 -30.02
N LEU A 19 8.94 25.85 -28.80
CA LEU A 19 9.47 24.89 -27.82
C LEU A 19 8.31 24.03 -27.31
N LEU A 20 8.15 22.80 -27.84
CA LEU A 20 7.25 21.80 -27.27
C LEU A 20 7.86 21.31 -25.95
N LEU A 21 7.37 21.81 -24.82
CA LEU A 21 7.63 21.20 -23.52
C LEU A 21 6.87 19.87 -23.45
N THR A 22 7.55 18.76 -23.71
CA THR A 22 7.03 17.43 -23.39
C THR A 22 7.12 17.21 -21.90
N SER A 23 5.97 17.27 -21.20
CA SER A 23 5.87 16.85 -19.79
C SER A 23 6.09 15.34 -19.72
N LEU A 24 7.25 14.91 -19.24
CA LEU A 24 7.46 13.51 -18.84
C LEU A 24 6.57 13.21 -17.64
N PRO A 25 5.79 12.11 -17.66
CA PRO A 25 5.07 11.66 -16.47
C PRO A 25 6.08 11.34 -15.37
N ALA A 26 5.91 11.94 -14.20
CA ALA A 26 6.66 11.59 -13.01
C ALA A 26 6.33 10.13 -12.65
N LEU A 27 7.28 9.23 -12.83
CA LEU A 27 7.19 7.86 -12.32
C LEU A 27 7.16 7.97 -10.79
N ALA A 28 6.01 7.64 -10.18
CA ALA A 28 5.90 7.51 -8.74
C ALA A 28 6.83 6.38 -8.29
N PHE A 29 7.94 6.73 -7.68
CA PHE A 29 8.89 5.75 -7.13
C PHE A 29 8.28 5.24 -5.82
N SER A 30 7.78 3.99 -5.84
CA SER A 30 7.43 3.28 -4.61
C SER A 30 8.72 2.89 -3.89
N ALA A 31 8.83 3.20 -2.59
CA ALA A 31 9.98 2.81 -1.81
C ALA A 31 9.90 1.30 -1.53
N GLN A 32 10.84 0.54 -2.11
CA GLN A 32 10.98 -0.88 -1.81
C GLN A 32 11.90 -1.06 -0.61
N LEU A 33 11.38 -1.69 0.44
CA LEU A 33 12.14 -2.09 1.62
C LEU A 33 12.29 -3.62 1.63
N ALA A 34 13.48 -4.08 1.98
CA ALA A 34 13.73 -5.50 2.22
C ALA A 34 14.50 -5.65 3.53
N GLY A 35 14.14 -6.67 4.32
CA GLY A 35 14.81 -6.89 5.58
C GLY A 35 14.19 -8.01 6.40
N ARG A 36 14.76 -8.25 7.58
CA ARG A 36 14.25 -9.24 8.52
C ARG A 36 13.15 -8.63 9.39
N VAL A 37 12.04 -9.33 9.57
CA VAL A 37 11.01 -8.92 10.51
C VAL A 37 11.47 -9.18 11.95
N VAL A 38 11.67 -8.10 12.73
CA VAL A 38 12.21 -8.15 14.09
C VAL A 38 11.16 -7.82 15.17
N GLY A 39 9.95 -7.43 14.77
CA GLY A 39 8.88 -7.12 15.72
C GLY A 39 7.50 -7.22 15.09
N ILE A 40 6.52 -7.64 15.88
CA ILE A 40 5.09 -7.64 15.53
C ILE A 40 4.36 -6.85 16.61
N ALA A 41 3.77 -5.72 16.22
CA ALA A 41 3.03 -4.86 17.15
C ALA A 41 1.62 -5.38 17.41
N ASP A 42 0.90 -5.67 16.32
CA ASP A 42 -0.49 -6.16 16.28
C ASP A 42 -0.71 -7.00 15.02
N GLY A 43 -1.97 -7.17 14.59
CA GLY A 43 -2.32 -8.03 13.44
C GLY A 43 -2.02 -7.43 12.05
N ASP A 44 -1.62 -6.17 11.96
CA ASP A 44 -1.32 -5.50 10.69
C ASP A 44 -0.09 -4.58 10.73
N THR A 45 0.65 -4.61 11.83
CA THR A 45 1.82 -3.73 12.01
C THR A 45 3.03 -4.53 12.46
N LEU A 46 4.12 -4.40 11.72
CA LEU A 46 5.40 -5.08 12.00
C LEU A 46 6.58 -4.10 11.94
N THR A 47 7.76 -4.57 12.39
CA THR A 47 9.02 -3.85 12.28
C THR A 47 9.98 -4.63 11.40
N LEU A 48 10.47 -4.00 10.35
CA LEU A 48 11.51 -4.49 9.44
C LEU A 48 12.87 -3.92 9.86
N LEU A 49 13.89 -4.75 9.91
CA LEU A 49 15.29 -4.38 10.06
C LEU A 49 15.98 -4.57 8.71
N ASP A 50 16.41 -3.49 8.09
CA ASP A 50 17.10 -3.52 6.79
C ASP A 50 18.58 -3.93 6.90
N ALA A 51 19.27 -4.03 5.77
CA ALA A 51 20.69 -4.38 5.70
C ALA A 51 21.59 -3.31 6.34
N GLY A 52 21.12 -2.06 6.47
CA GLY A 52 21.81 -0.96 7.15
C GLY A 52 21.56 -0.92 8.65
N ASN A 53 20.93 -1.95 9.24
CA ASN A 53 20.49 -2.00 10.64
C ASN A 53 19.49 -0.90 11.03
N GLN A 54 18.79 -0.32 10.06
CA GLN A 54 17.72 0.62 10.33
C GLN A 54 16.39 -0.11 10.51
N GLN A 55 15.64 0.29 11.55
CA GLN A 55 14.31 -0.24 11.80
C GLN A 55 13.23 0.61 11.14
N HIS A 56 12.34 -0.05 10.40
CA HIS A 56 11.21 0.57 9.73
C HIS A 56 9.90 0.02 10.31
N LYS A 57 9.04 0.90 10.82
CA LYS A 57 7.68 0.51 11.19
C LYS A 57 6.83 0.42 9.93
N VAL A 58 6.28 -0.75 9.68
CA VAL A 58 5.48 -1.08 8.49
C VAL A 58 4.06 -1.41 8.92
N ARG A 59 3.09 -0.70 8.33
CA ARG A 59 1.67 -1.04 8.37
C ARG A 59 1.32 -1.77 7.08
N ILE A 60 0.75 -2.95 7.19
CA ILE A 60 0.30 -3.72 6.04
C ILE A 60 -0.91 -2.98 5.42
N GLY A 61 -0.78 -2.60 4.15
CA GLY A 61 -1.79 -1.88 3.40
C GLY A 61 -3.00 -2.75 3.06
N GLY A 62 -4.13 -2.12 2.80
CA GLY A 62 -5.34 -2.80 2.34
C GLY A 62 -6.07 -3.64 3.38
N ILE A 63 -5.52 -3.84 4.57
CA ILE A 63 -6.18 -4.55 5.68
C ILE A 63 -6.35 -3.68 6.92
N ASP A 64 -7.27 -4.07 7.79
CA ASP A 64 -7.38 -3.54 9.14
C ASP A 64 -7.63 -4.72 10.11
N ALA A 65 -6.71 -4.94 11.02
CA ALA A 65 -6.76 -6.05 11.96
C ALA A 65 -7.45 -5.66 13.26
N PRO A 66 -8.08 -6.61 13.96
CA PRO A 66 -8.65 -6.35 15.27
C PRO A 66 -7.62 -5.74 16.24
N GLU A 67 -8.04 -4.73 17.00
CA GLU A 67 -7.21 -4.06 18.01
C GLU A 67 -6.80 -5.04 19.12
N LYS A 68 -5.72 -4.74 19.86
CA LYS A 68 -5.21 -5.63 20.93
C LYS A 68 -6.27 -6.04 21.95
N ARG A 69 -7.22 -5.14 22.27
CA ARG A 69 -8.30 -5.37 23.23
C ARG A 69 -9.61 -5.85 22.59
N GLN A 70 -9.63 -5.96 21.28
CA GLN A 70 -10.76 -6.43 20.52
C GLN A 70 -10.74 -7.97 20.48
N PRO A 71 -11.90 -8.65 20.42
CA PRO A 71 -11.94 -10.07 20.11
C PRO A 71 -11.07 -10.39 18.88
N PHE A 72 -10.35 -11.49 18.90
CA PHE A 72 -9.39 -11.91 17.87
C PHE A 72 -8.13 -11.03 17.70
N GLY A 73 -7.95 -9.92 18.41
CA GLY A 73 -6.75 -9.08 18.28
C GLY A 73 -5.47 -9.82 18.57
N GLN A 74 -5.42 -10.59 19.67
CA GLN A 74 -4.26 -11.41 20.01
C GLN A 74 -4.03 -12.54 18.99
N ARG A 75 -5.09 -13.21 18.52
CA ARG A 75 -4.97 -14.25 17.47
C ARG A 75 -4.47 -13.69 16.14
N SER A 76 -4.92 -12.49 15.78
CA SER A 76 -4.45 -11.81 14.58
C SER A 76 -2.95 -11.50 14.66
N LYS A 77 -2.48 -10.97 15.78
CA LYS A 77 -1.06 -10.73 16.05
C LYS A 77 -0.24 -12.02 15.99
N GLU A 78 -0.70 -13.11 16.62
CA GLU A 78 -0.03 -14.40 16.61
C GLU A 78 0.05 -14.99 15.21
N ASN A 79 -0.99 -14.83 14.40
CA ASN A 79 -0.99 -15.29 13.00
C ASN A 79 0.05 -14.50 12.19
N LEU A 80 0.08 -13.17 12.28
CA LEU A 80 1.09 -12.36 11.64
C LEU A 80 2.50 -12.75 12.08
N SER A 81 2.68 -13.07 13.37
CA SER A 81 3.95 -13.55 13.89
C SER A 81 4.39 -14.87 13.24
N ARG A 82 3.49 -15.83 13.09
CA ARG A 82 3.80 -17.11 12.40
C ARG A 82 4.13 -16.90 10.93
N LEU A 83 3.45 -15.98 10.27
CA LEU A 83 3.67 -15.68 8.85
C LEU A 83 5.02 -15.01 8.60
N ALA A 84 5.42 -14.06 9.45
CA ALA A 84 6.46 -13.11 9.13
C ALA A 84 7.61 -13.00 10.15
N PHE A 85 7.41 -13.24 11.44
CA PHE A 85 8.44 -12.97 12.45
C PHE A 85 9.72 -13.76 12.21
N SER A 86 10.85 -13.10 12.35
CA SER A 86 12.21 -13.62 12.10
C SER A 86 12.51 -14.00 10.64
N LYS A 87 11.58 -13.84 9.72
CA LYS A 87 11.77 -14.10 8.29
C LYS A 87 12.20 -12.85 7.53
N THR A 88 12.78 -13.05 6.35
CA THR A 88 13.02 -11.97 5.39
C THR A 88 11.72 -11.62 4.69
N ALA A 89 11.41 -10.32 4.65
CA ALA A 89 10.26 -9.78 3.95
C ALA A 89 10.69 -8.76 2.91
N GLN A 90 9.89 -8.66 1.85
CA GLN A 90 9.91 -7.56 0.89
C GLN A 90 8.66 -6.71 1.14
N ALA A 91 8.82 -5.40 1.14
CA ALA A 91 7.74 -4.46 1.37
C ALA A 91 7.75 -3.38 0.29
N ASP A 92 6.68 -3.33 -0.49
CA ASP A 92 6.42 -2.28 -1.48
C ASP A 92 5.59 -1.18 -0.82
N CYS A 93 6.21 0.00 -0.64
CA CYS A 93 5.72 1.06 0.22
C CYS A 93 5.43 2.34 -0.58
N PRO A 94 4.23 2.50 -1.16
CA PRO A 94 3.88 3.67 -1.95
C PRO A 94 3.73 4.95 -1.12
N LYS A 95 3.54 4.85 0.19
CA LYS A 95 3.30 6.01 1.05
C LYS A 95 3.68 5.77 2.51
N GLN A 96 3.72 6.88 3.26
CA GLN A 96 3.82 6.90 4.72
C GLN A 96 2.53 7.46 5.32
N ASP A 97 2.09 6.92 6.46
CA ASP A 97 0.94 7.44 7.17
C ASP A 97 1.29 8.61 8.13
N ARG A 98 0.27 9.25 8.71
CA ARG A 98 0.43 10.35 9.66
C ARG A 98 1.20 9.98 10.94
N TYR A 99 1.34 8.70 11.23
CA TYR A 99 2.09 8.17 12.38
C TYR A 99 3.52 7.77 11.99
N ARG A 100 3.95 8.15 10.78
CA ARG A 100 5.28 7.84 10.22
C ARG A 100 5.54 6.35 10.00
N ARG A 101 4.49 5.53 9.85
CA ARG A 101 4.63 4.13 9.44
C ARG A 101 4.64 4.07 7.91
N GLN A 102 5.48 3.22 7.36
CA GLN A 102 5.43 2.89 5.93
C GLN A 102 4.18 2.03 5.68
N VAL A 103 3.31 2.43 4.76
CA VAL A 103 2.13 1.64 4.37
C VAL A 103 2.52 0.81 3.15
N CYS A 104 2.56 -0.51 3.31
CA CYS A 104 3.17 -1.40 2.33
C CYS A 104 2.34 -2.64 2.05
N THR A 105 2.43 -3.16 0.84
CA THR A 105 2.20 -4.58 0.57
C THR A 105 3.43 -5.36 1.03
N VAL A 106 3.26 -6.33 1.91
CA VAL A 106 4.36 -7.10 2.50
C VAL A 106 4.31 -8.54 2.01
N THR A 107 5.44 -9.00 1.45
CA THR A 107 5.60 -10.36 0.92
C THR A 107 6.65 -11.12 1.73
N VAL A 108 6.30 -12.32 2.17
CA VAL A 108 7.19 -13.28 2.87
C VAL A 108 7.05 -14.63 2.20
N ASP A 109 8.15 -15.28 1.85
CA ASP A 109 8.18 -16.56 1.14
C ASP A 109 7.28 -16.56 -0.12
N GLY A 110 7.26 -15.44 -0.86
CA GLY A 110 6.44 -15.25 -2.08
C GLY A 110 4.95 -15.06 -1.84
N ARG A 111 4.48 -14.94 -0.58
CA ARG A 111 3.06 -14.76 -0.22
C ARG A 111 2.80 -13.39 0.35
N ASP A 112 1.71 -12.75 -0.09
CA ASP A 112 1.19 -11.51 0.49
C ASP A 112 0.63 -11.80 1.90
N VAL A 113 1.29 -11.26 2.93
CA VAL A 113 0.92 -11.50 4.34
C VAL A 113 -0.42 -10.86 4.70
N GLY A 114 -0.80 -9.76 4.04
CA GLY A 114 -2.12 -9.14 4.21
C GLY A 114 -3.23 -10.05 3.72
N LEU A 115 -3.06 -10.62 2.53
CA LEU A 115 -3.99 -11.61 1.97
C LEU A 115 -4.11 -12.85 2.87
N GLU A 116 -3.00 -13.34 3.41
CA GLU A 116 -3.01 -14.50 4.32
C GLU A 116 -3.75 -14.18 5.65
N GLN A 117 -3.64 -12.95 6.16
CA GLN A 117 -4.42 -12.49 7.32
C GLN A 117 -5.93 -12.50 7.03
N ILE A 118 -6.34 -12.02 5.85
CA ILE A 118 -7.76 -12.05 5.43
C ILE A 118 -8.25 -13.49 5.27
N ARG A 119 -7.47 -14.36 4.59
CA ARG A 119 -7.82 -15.79 4.40
C ARG A 119 -8.04 -16.52 5.72
N ALA A 120 -7.24 -16.20 6.73
CA ALA A 120 -7.38 -16.76 8.07
C ALA A 120 -8.58 -16.19 8.86
N GLY A 121 -9.29 -15.19 8.31
CA GLY A 121 -10.33 -14.46 9.01
C GLY A 121 -9.80 -13.67 10.21
N LEU A 122 -8.58 -13.14 10.11
CA LEU A 122 -7.91 -12.44 11.20
C LEU A 122 -7.60 -10.97 10.86
N ALA A 123 -8.05 -10.50 9.69
CA ALA A 123 -8.12 -9.12 9.31
C ALA A 123 -9.32 -8.88 8.38
N TRP A 124 -9.76 -7.64 8.35
CA TRP A 124 -10.76 -7.14 7.40
C TRP A 124 -10.05 -6.60 6.17
N TRP A 125 -10.63 -6.76 4.99
CA TRP A 125 -10.26 -5.94 3.85
C TRP A 125 -10.70 -4.49 4.09
N TYR A 126 -9.76 -3.56 4.12
CA TYR A 126 -10.05 -2.16 4.45
C TYR A 126 -10.44 -1.37 3.20
N ARG A 127 -11.69 -1.51 2.78
CA ARG A 127 -12.27 -0.94 1.55
C ARG A 127 -12.11 0.56 1.41
N LYS A 128 -11.98 1.30 2.51
CA LYS A 128 -11.78 2.76 2.50
C LYS A 128 -10.57 3.19 1.64
N TYR A 129 -9.58 2.33 1.53
CA TYR A 129 -8.37 2.57 0.75
C TYR A 129 -8.21 1.60 -0.43
N ALA A 130 -9.30 1.04 -0.91
CA ALA A 130 -9.27 0.08 -2.03
C ALA A 130 -8.67 0.70 -3.30
N ASP A 131 -8.93 1.97 -3.56
CA ASP A 131 -8.42 2.67 -4.75
C ASP A 131 -6.88 2.83 -4.76
N GLU A 132 -6.23 2.66 -3.62
CA GLU A 132 -4.78 2.68 -3.50
C GLU A 132 -4.14 1.30 -3.83
N GLN A 133 -4.95 0.26 -3.96
CA GLN A 133 -4.50 -1.10 -4.27
C GLN A 133 -4.57 -1.38 -5.77
N PRO A 134 -3.62 -2.17 -6.33
CA PRO A 134 -3.74 -2.71 -7.67
C PRO A 134 -5.06 -3.48 -7.87
N ALA A 135 -5.66 -3.41 -9.05
CA ALA A 135 -6.95 -4.04 -9.32
C ALA A 135 -6.97 -5.54 -9.02
N ALA A 136 -5.92 -6.26 -9.37
CA ALA A 136 -5.79 -7.69 -9.07
C ALA A 136 -5.80 -7.97 -7.56
N GLN A 137 -5.04 -7.18 -6.77
CA GLN A 137 -5.00 -7.32 -5.32
C GLN A 137 -6.36 -7.07 -4.66
N ARG A 138 -7.13 -6.09 -5.16
CA ARG A 138 -8.51 -5.84 -4.68
C ARG A 138 -9.40 -7.06 -4.85
N VAL A 139 -9.36 -7.68 -6.03
CA VAL A 139 -10.14 -8.88 -6.33
C VAL A 139 -9.75 -10.04 -5.42
N ASP A 140 -8.44 -10.24 -5.20
CA ASP A 140 -7.95 -11.30 -4.32
C ASP A 140 -8.38 -11.09 -2.87
N TYR A 141 -8.31 -9.86 -2.36
CA TYR A 141 -8.69 -9.52 -0.99
C TYR A 141 -10.20 -9.66 -0.77
N GLU A 142 -11.01 -9.20 -1.73
CA GLU A 142 -12.47 -9.35 -1.68
C GLU A 142 -12.89 -10.81 -1.67
N ASN A 143 -12.33 -11.63 -2.57
CA ASN A 143 -12.60 -13.05 -2.66
C ASN A 143 -12.15 -13.81 -1.40
N ALA A 144 -11.00 -13.45 -0.85
CA ALA A 144 -10.48 -14.03 0.38
C ALA A 144 -11.40 -13.73 1.57
N GLU A 145 -11.82 -12.48 1.74
CA GLU A 145 -12.75 -12.10 2.81
C GLU A 145 -14.11 -12.79 2.65
N ALA A 146 -14.67 -12.80 1.44
CA ALA A 146 -15.93 -13.49 1.16
C ALA A 146 -15.84 -14.98 1.49
N THR A 147 -14.70 -15.61 1.21
CA THR A 147 -14.46 -17.03 1.51
C THR A 147 -14.33 -17.24 3.02
N ALA A 148 -13.53 -16.44 3.71
CA ALA A 148 -13.36 -16.50 5.16
C ALA A 148 -14.71 -16.35 5.90
N ARG A 149 -15.58 -15.43 5.42
CA ARG A 149 -16.95 -15.24 5.94
C ARG A 149 -17.81 -16.48 5.78
N ARG A 150 -17.86 -17.06 4.57
CA ARG A 150 -18.63 -18.29 4.31
C ARG A 150 -18.18 -19.47 5.16
N GLN A 151 -16.87 -19.57 5.38
CA GLN A 151 -16.25 -20.62 6.21
C GLN A 151 -16.35 -20.34 7.70
N ARG A 152 -16.84 -19.16 8.11
CA ARG A 152 -16.86 -18.68 9.50
C ARG A 152 -15.47 -18.76 10.13
N ALA A 153 -14.41 -18.43 9.37
CA ALA A 153 -13.04 -18.49 9.81
C ALA A 153 -12.70 -17.31 10.74
N GLY A 154 -11.93 -17.58 11.80
CA GLY A 154 -11.43 -16.53 12.69
C GLY A 154 -12.53 -15.66 13.28
N LEU A 155 -12.44 -14.34 13.09
CA LEU A 155 -13.40 -13.34 13.59
C LEU A 155 -14.83 -13.54 13.03
N TRP A 156 -14.96 -14.21 11.89
CA TRP A 156 -16.25 -14.51 11.27
C TRP A 156 -17.03 -15.63 11.95
N MET A 157 -16.47 -16.23 13.03
CA MET A 157 -17.23 -17.12 13.91
C MET A 157 -18.25 -16.36 14.76
N GLU A 158 -18.01 -15.07 15.03
CA GLU A 158 -18.94 -14.21 15.73
C GLU A 158 -20.16 -13.89 14.85
N SER A 159 -21.32 -13.76 15.50
CA SER A 159 -22.58 -13.43 14.81
C SER A 159 -22.60 -11.99 14.28
N ALA A 160 -21.90 -11.08 14.96
CA ALA A 160 -21.81 -9.67 14.61
C ALA A 160 -20.39 -9.14 14.91
N PRO A 161 -19.40 -9.52 14.12
CA PRO A 161 -18.03 -9.06 14.35
C PRO A 161 -17.94 -7.55 14.11
N VAL A 162 -17.42 -6.81 15.09
CA VAL A 162 -17.24 -5.36 15.01
C VAL A 162 -15.96 -5.06 14.25
N PRO A 163 -15.98 -4.24 13.18
CA PRO A 163 -14.77 -3.90 12.49
C PRO A 163 -13.86 -2.94 13.30
N PRO A 164 -12.52 -2.99 13.12
CA PRO A 164 -11.59 -2.21 13.94
C PRO A 164 -11.83 -0.70 13.87
N TRP A 165 -12.22 -0.17 12.71
CA TRP A 165 -12.52 1.27 12.57
C TRP A 165 -13.75 1.72 13.35
N GLU A 166 -14.73 0.86 13.61
CA GLU A 166 -15.88 1.13 14.48
C GLU A 166 -15.50 0.94 15.95
N PHE A 167 -14.71 -0.09 16.26
CA PHE A 167 -14.21 -0.33 17.61
C PHE A 167 -13.38 0.85 18.15
N ARG A 168 -12.60 1.52 17.29
CA ARG A 168 -11.85 2.75 17.65
C ARG A 168 -12.76 3.98 17.85
N HIS A 169 -13.94 3.96 17.27
CA HIS A 169 -14.90 5.07 17.30
C HIS A 169 -16.30 4.56 17.59
N PRO A 170 -16.57 4.04 18.81
CA PRO A 170 -17.90 3.54 19.15
C PRO A 170 -18.93 4.65 18.98
N PRO A 171 -20.14 4.33 18.47
CA PRO A 171 -21.22 5.30 18.44
C PRO A 171 -21.50 5.83 19.85
N LYS A 172 -21.76 7.13 19.94
CA LYS A 172 -22.15 7.80 21.20
C LYS A 172 -23.55 7.39 21.61
#